data_d0b30f9f5427874cece717cf2b91c2aa
#
_entry.id   d0b30f9f5427874cece717cf2b91c2aa
#
_cell.length_a   1.000
_cell.length_b   1.000
_cell.length_c   1.000
_cell.angle_alpha   90.00
_cell.angle_beta   90.00
_cell.angle_gamma   90.00
#
_symmetry.space_group_name_H-M   'P 1'
#
loop_
_entity.id
_entity.type
_entity.pdbx_description
1 polymer ?
#
loop_
_entity_poly.entity_id
_entity_poly.type
_entity_poly.pdbx_seq_one_letter_code
_entity_poly.pdbx_strand_id
1 'polypeptide(L)'
;MNTAELFAHARRHSRFLARCLDGNLLDLNLLADWTARRLSEYDFRNFAGWQALRENEDEAGLARQLRILRRHVVAQIAVRDLNGLSGLDEVTQTITRFADFAVNTALDYAYGYYAGLYGT
;
A
#
# COMPACT_ATOMS: atom_id res chain seq x y z
N MET A 1 2.14 -19.55 -13.76
CA MET A 1 0.93 -19.38 -12.93
C MET A 1 0.29 -18.03 -13.24
N ASN A 2 -1.00 -17.99 -13.52
CA ASN A 2 -1.68 -16.72 -13.77
C ASN A 2 -2.04 -16.02 -12.45
N THR A 3 -2.48 -14.77 -12.55
CA THR A 3 -2.79 -13.95 -11.38
C THR A 3 -3.87 -14.59 -10.49
N ALA A 4 -4.92 -15.15 -11.09
CA ALA A 4 -5.99 -15.80 -10.33
C ALA A 4 -5.47 -16.99 -9.51
N GLU A 5 -4.57 -17.78 -10.08
CA GLU A 5 -3.93 -18.90 -9.37
C GLU A 5 -3.05 -18.41 -8.22
N LEU A 6 -2.28 -17.33 -8.43
CA LEU A 6 -1.46 -16.72 -7.39
C LEU A 6 -2.31 -16.25 -6.22
N PHE A 7 -3.43 -15.58 -6.51
CA PHE A 7 -4.35 -15.12 -5.47
C PHE A 7 -5.00 -16.28 -4.72
N ALA A 8 -5.45 -17.30 -5.46
CA ALA A 8 -6.08 -18.48 -4.85
C ALA A 8 -5.12 -19.22 -3.92
N HIS A 9 -3.85 -19.38 -4.33
CA HIS A 9 -2.85 -20.03 -3.50
C HIS A 9 -2.56 -19.21 -2.23
N ALA A 10 -2.32 -17.92 -2.38
CA ALA A 10 -2.03 -17.05 -1.25
C ALA A 10 -3.20 -16.97 -0.28
N ARG A 11 -4.43 -16.91 -0.79
CA ARG A 11 -5.64 -16.86 0.02
C ARG A 11 -5.73 -18.04 1.00
N ARG A 12 -5.32 -19.24 0.57
CA ARG A 12 -5.35 -20.44 1.41
C ARG A 12 -4.41 -20.34 2.60
N HIS A 13 -3.36 -19.54 2.50
CA HIS A 13 -2.30 -19.44 3.49
C HIS A 13 -2.26 -18.13 4.25
N SER A 14 -3.21 -17.23 3.99
CA SER A 14 -3.27 -15.93 4.65
C SER A 14 -4.71 -15.58 5.01
N ARG A 15 -5.01 -15.52 6.31
CA ARG A 15 -6.32 -15.08 6.81
C ARG A 15 -6.57 -13.62 6.48
N PHE A 16 -5.53 -12.80 6.55
CA PHE A 16 -5.61 -11.39 6.19
C PHE A 16 -6.05 -11.23 4.74
N LEU A 17 -5.37 -11.92 3.83
CA LEU A 17 -5.68 -11.84 2.40
C LEU A 17 -7.08 -12.37 2.11
N ALA A 18 -7.46 -13.49 2.72
CA ALA A 18 -8.80 -14.06 2.56
C ALA A 18 -9.88 -13.06 2.99
N ARG A 19 -9.70 -12.40 4.14
CA ARG A 19 -10.67 -11.39 4.62
C ARG A 19 -10.75 -10.20 3.69
N CYS A 20 -9.61 -9.74 3.18
CA CYS A 20 -9.58 -8.61 2.25
C CYS A 20 -10.28 -8.95 0.92
N LEU A 21 -10.04 -10.14 0.40
CA LEU A 21 -10.67 -10.59 -0.85
C LEU A 21 -12.16 -10.82 -0.68
N ASP A 22 -12.56 -11.49 0.40
CA ASP A 22 -13.97 -11.79 0.67
C ASP A 22 -14.77 -10.53 1.00
N GLY A 23 -14.14 -9.55 1.66
CA GLY A 23 -14.78 -8.29 2.02
C GLY A 23 -14.72 -7.23 0.93
N ASN A 24 -14.19 -7.56 -0.24
CA ASN A 24 -14.04 -6.63 -1.35
C ASN A 24 -13.27 -5.36 -0.93
N LEU A 25 -12.22 -5.53 -0.13
CA LEU A 25 -11.44 -4.43 0.44
C LEU A 25 -10.23 -4.05 -0.42
N LEU A 26 -10.00 -4.74 -1.53
CA LEU A 26 -8.85 -4.53 -2.41
C LEU A 26 -9.30 -4.18 -3.81
N ASP A 27 -8.57 -3.27 -4.46
CA ASP A 27 -8.66 -3.06 -5.89
C ASP A 27 -7.87 -4.20 -6.57
N LEU A 28 -8.58 -5.16 -7.13
CA LEU A 28 -7.96 -6.35 -7.70
C LEU A 28 -7.10 -6.04 -8.93
N ASN A 29 -7.46 -5.02 -9.70
CA ASN A 29 -6.65 -4.60 -10.84
C ASN A 29 -5.32 -4.01 -10.37
N LEU A 30 -5.35 -3.19 -9.35
CA LEU A 30 -4.14 -2.64 -8.73
C LEU A 30 -3.28 -3.75 -8.13
N LEU A 31 -3.89 -4.68 -7.39
CA LEU A 31 -3.17 -5.79 -6.78
C LEU A 31 -2.53 -6.69 -7.83
N ALA A 32 -3.24 -6.97 -8.93
CA ALA A 32 -2.70 -7.76 -10.03
C ALA A 32 -1.48 -7.09 -10.66
N ASP A 33 -1.56 -5.79 -10.91
CA ASP A 33 -0.44 -5.01 -11.44
C ASP A 33 0.75 -5.03 -10.46
N TRP A 34 0.48 -4.81 -9.19
CA TRP A 34 1.53 -4.77 -8.17
C TRP A 34 2.16 -6.14 -7.91
N THR A 35 1.39 -7.23 -8.08
CA THR A 35 1.93 -8.58 -7.90
C THR A 35 3.00 -8.89 -8.95
N ALA A 36 2.91 -8.29 -10.12
CA ALA A 36 3.86 -8.50 -11.21
C ALA A 36 5.15 -7.69 -11.05
N ARG A 37 5.27 -6.85 -10.04
CA ARG A 37 6.43 -5.97 -9.85
C ARG A 37 6.91 -5.96 -8.41
N ARG A 38 8.15 -5.50 -8.23
CA ARG A 38 8.73 -5.29 -6.91
C ARG A 38 8.37 -3.88 -6.42
N LEU A 39 7.75 -3.78 -5.26
CA LEU A 39 7.42 -2.47 -4.67
C LEU A 39 8.61 -1.84 -3.94
N SER A 40 9.73 -2.55 -3.81
CA SER A 40 10.93 -2.02 -3.16
C SER A 40 11.50 -0.78 -3.85
N GLU A 41 11.18 -0.58 -5.13
CA GLU A 41 11.61 0.58 -5.91
C GLU A 41 10.44 1.43 -6.40
N TYR A 42 9.22 1.11 -5.94
CA TYR A 42 8.01 1.79 -6.39
C TYR A 42 7.86 3.15 -5.73
N ASP A 43 7.46 4.15 -6.51
CA ASP A 43 7.11 5.46 -5.98
C ASP A 43 5.63 5.47 -5.60
N PHE A 44 5.34 5.44 -4.30
CA PHE A 44 3.96 5.38 -3.80
C PHE A 44 3.15 6.64 -4.09
N ARG A 45 3.79 7.72 -4.52
CA ARG A 45 3.06 8.91 -5.00
C ARG A 45 2.28 8.64 -6.29
N ASN A 46 2.59 7.54 -6.97
CA ASN A 46 1.83 7.09 -8.15
C ASN A 46 0.56 6.33 -7.78
N PHE A 47 0.32 6.10 -6.49
CA PHE A 47 -0.92 5.50 -6.03
C PHE A 47 -2.10 6.44 -6.30
N ALA A 48 -3.19 5.90 -6.87
CA ALA A 48 -4.31 6.72 -7.33
C ALA A 48 -4.93 7.58 -6.21
N GLY A 49 -5.00 7.04 -5.00
CA GLY A 49 -5.52 7.77 -3.84
C GLY A 49 -4.65 8.95 -3.42
N TRP A 50 -3.38 8.97 -3.80
CA TRP A 50 -2.48 10.07 -3.46
C TRP A 50 -2.91 11.39 -4.10
N GLN A 51 -3.34 11.36 -5.35
CA GLN A 51 -3.80 12.56 -6.04
C GLN A 51 -5.04 13.15 -5.35
N ALA A 52 -6.00 12.28 -5.04
CA ALA A 52 -7.22 12.70 -4.34
C ALA A 52 -6.90 13.26 -2.95
N LEU A 53 -5.92 12.69 -2.26
CA LEU A 53 -5.48 13.15 -0.97
C LEU A 53 -4.95 14.57 -1.01
N ARG A 54 -4.08 14.85 -1.98
CA ARG A 54 -3.46 16.19 -2.10
C ARG A 54 -4.48 17.27 -2.39
N GLU A 55 -5.57 16.94 -3.07
CA GLU A 55 -6.62 17.89 -3.39
C GLU A 55 -7.46 18.26 -2.16
N ASN A 56 -7.67 17.30 -1.25
CA ASN A 56 -8.55 17.48 -0.09
C ASN A 56 -7.84 17.92 1.18
N GLU A 57 -6.56 17.61 1.34
CA GLU A 57 -5.69 17.97 2.48
C GLU A 57 -6.35 17.80 3.86
N ASP A 58 -7.21 16.81 4.00
CA ASP A 58 -7.96 16.52 5.22
C ASP A 58 -7.25 15.39 6.00
N GLU A 59 -7.07 15.59 7.31
CA GLU A 59 -6.40 14.59 8.16
C GLU A 59 -7.08 13.23 8.12
N ALA A 60 -8.41 13.21 8.20
CA ALA A 60 -9.16 11.96 8.14
C ALA A 60 -9.02 11.29 6.77
N GLY A 61 -9.01 12.07 5.70
CA GLY A 61 -8.77 11.58 4.34
C GLY A 61 -7.37 11.02 4.18
N LEU A 62 -6.37 11.70 4.74
CA LEU A 62 -4.98 11.24 4.72
C LEU A 62 -4.86 9.88 5.41
N ALA A 63 -5.38 9.78 6.63
CA ALA A 63 -5.31 8.54 7.41
C ALA A 63 -5.99 7.39 6.67
N ARG A 64 -7.15 7.66 6.04
CA ARG A 64 -7.88 6.65 5.27
C ARG A 64 -7.07 6.19 4.06
N GLN A 65 -6.48 7.11 3.29
CA GLN A 65 -5.70 6.75 2.11
C GLN A 65 -4.44 5.97 2.48
N LEU A 66 -3.79 6.32 3.58
CA LEU A 66 -2.63 5.56 4.05
C LEU A 66 -3.03 4.16 4.50
N ARG A 67 -4.21 3.98 5.12
CA ARG A 67 -4.71 2.64 5.47
C ARG A 67 -5.02 1.80 4.24
N ILE A 68 -5.63 2.42 3.22
CA ILE A 68 -5.93 1.73 1.96
C ILE A 68 -4.63 1.31 1.27
N LEU A 69 -3.66 2.22 1.21
CA LEU A 69 -2.36 1.93 0.63
C LEU A 69 -1.65 0.80 1.38
N ARG A 70 -1.63 0.88 2.73
CA ARG A 70 -1.02 -0.16 3.56
C ARG A 70 -1.64 -1.52 3.29
N ARG A 71 -2.96 -1.58 3.17
CA ARG A 71 -3.68 -2.83 2.90
C ARG A 71 -3.22 -3.45 1.58
N HIS A 72 -3.07 -2.64 0.54
CA HIS A 72 -2.60 -3.13 -0.76
C HIS A 72 -1.13 -3.55 -0.74
N VAL A 73 -0.28 -2.81 -0.03
CA VAL A 73 1.14 -3.17 0.12
C VAL A 73 1.27 -4.51 0.84
N VAL A 74 0.56 -4.69 1.96
CA VAL A 74 0.60 -5.94 2.72
C VAL A 74 0.05 -7.10 1.88
N ALA A 75 -1.02 -6.87 1.13
CA ALA A 75 -1.58 -7.89 0.24
C ALA A 75 -0.59 -8.29 -0.85
N GLN A 76 0.07 -7.33 -1.48
CA GLN A 76 1.09 -7.60 -2.50
C GLN A 76 2.24 -8.42 -1.91
N ILE A 77 2.72 -8.07 -0.73
CA ILE A 77 3.77 -8.83 -0.05
C ILE A 77 3.31 -10.27 0.18
N ALA A 78 2.09 -10.45 0.68
CA ALA A 78 1.55 -11.78 0.97
C ALA A 78 1.44 -12.63 -0.29
N VAL A 79 0.89 -12.08 -1.38
CA VAL A 79 0.73 -12.83 -2.63
C VAL A 79 2.09 -13.26 -3.17
N ARG A 80 3.07 -12.35 -3.22
CA ARG A 80 4.38 -12.67 -3.74
C ARG A 80 5.15 -13.62 -2.84
N ASP A 81 5.16 -13.37 -1.54
CA ASP A 81 5.90 -14.19 -0.59
C ASP A 81 5.37 -15.62 -0.52
N LEU A 82 4.05 -15.77 -0.39
CA LEU A 82 3.42 -17.09 -0.28
C LEU A 82 3.51 -17.91 -1.56
N ASN A 83 3.74 -17.26 -2.70
CA ASN A 83 3.96 -17.93 -3.98
C ASN A 83 5.45 -18.08 -4.33
N GLY A 84 6.34 -17.71 -3.41
CA GLY A 84 7.78 -17.85 -3.62
C GLY A 84 8.36 -16.87 -4.64
N LEU A 85 7.69 -15.75 -4.92
CA LEU A 85 8.12 -14.77 -5.90
C LEU A 85 9.05 -13.72 -5.32
N SER A 86 9.13 -13.60 -3.99
CA SER A 86 9.99 -12.62 -3.32
C SER A 86 10.83 -13.29 -2.24
N GLY A 87 12.04 -12.76 -2.03
CA GLY A 87 12.89 -13.15 -0.91
C GLY A 87 12.71 -12.19 0.26
N LEU A 88 13.40 -12.51 1.37
CA LEU A 88 13.36 -11.70 2.57
C LEU A 88 13.81 -10.25 2.31
N ASP A 89 14.83 -10.06 1.49
CA ASP A 89 15.35 -8.73 1.18
C ASP A 89 14.29 -7.86 0.49
N GLU A 90 13.57 -8.41 -0.48
CA GLU A 90 12.50 -7.67 -1.17
C GLU A 90 11.39 -7.29 -0.19
N VAL A 91 10.96 -8.23 0.66
CA VAL A 91 9.92 -7.98 1.65
C VAL A 91 10.35 -6.86 2.61
N THR A 92 11.58 -6.94 3.13
CA THR A 92 12.10 -5.94 4.07
C THR A 92 12.20 -4.56 3.40
N GLN A 93 12.71 -4.50 2.18
CA GLN A 93 12.83 -3.24 1.44
C GLN A 93 11.48 -2.63 1.14
N THR A 94 10.50 -3.44 0.77
CA THR A 94 9.14 -2.96 0.51
C THR A 94 8.51 -2.36 1.76
N ILE A 95 8.64 -3.04 2.89
CA ILE A 95 8.11 -2.55 4.17
C ILE A 95 8.78 -1.24 4.56
N THR A 96 10.10 -1.17 4.45
CA THR A 96 10.89 0.03 4.78
C THR A 96 10.48 1.20 3.88
N ARG A 97 10.36 0.96 2.59
CA ARG A 97 9.99 2.00 1.63
C ARG A 97 8.58 2.52 1.89
N PHE A 98 7.64 1.63 2.20
CA PHE A 98 6.29 2.07 2.54
C PHE A 98 6.28 2.86 3.85
N ALA A 99 7.01 2.40 4.87
CA ALA A 99 7.07 3.08 6.16
C ALA A 99 7.66 4.50 6.00
N ASP A 100 8.74 4.63 5.23
CA ASP A 100 9.35 5.93 4.94
C ASP A 100 8.36 6.86 4.23
N PHE A 101 7.65 6.33 3.24
CA PHE A 101 6.63 7.10 2.53
C PHE A 101 5.52 7.57 3.47
N ALA A 102 5.01 6.68 4.33
CA ALA A 102 3.92 7.00 5.25
C ALA A 102 4.34 8.06 6.26
N VAL A 103 5.55 7.93 6.83
CA VAL A 103 6.08 8.90 7.78
C VAL A 103 6.30 10.25 7.12
N ASN A 104 6.95 10.28 5.95
CA ASN A 104 7.21 11.53 5.25
C ASN A 104 5.91 12.22 4.83
N THR A 105 4.92 11.46 4.40
CA THR A 105 3.60 12.01 4.04
C THR A 105 2.93 12.64 5.26
N ALA A 106 2.97 11.96 6.41
CA ALA A 106 2.38 12.49 7.64
C ALA A 106 3.12 13.73 8.12
N LEU A 107 4.45 13.76 8.02
CA LEU A 107 5.26 14.91 8.40
C LEU A 107 4.97 16.11 7.50
N ASP A 108 4.88 15.89 6.20
CA ASP A 108 4.57 16.97 5.25
C ASP A 108 3.21 17.57 5.54
N TYR A 109 2.23 16.73 5.85
CA TYR A 109 0.90 17.21 6.23
C TYR A 109 0.94 18.03 7.50
N ALA A 110 1.59 17.51 8.56
CA ALA A 110 1.70 18.21 9.85
C ALA A 110 2.44 19.54 9.69
N TYR A 111 3.51 19.55 8.91
CA TYR A 111 4.28 20.76 8.65
C TYR A 111 3.44 21.82 7.96
N GLY A 112 2.70 21.46 6.94
CA GLY A 112 1.79 22.36 6.24
C GLY A 112 0.67 22.89 7.13
N TYR A 113 0.11 22.02 7.99
CA TYR A 113 -0.93 22.39 8.92
C TYR A 113 -0.41 23.45 9.93
N TYR A 114 0.74 23.20 10.55
CA TYR A 114 1.30 24.14 11.52
C TYR A 114 1.77 25.44 10.87
N ALA A 115 2.33 25.38 9.68
CA ALA A 115 2.70 26.56 8.93
C ALA A 115 1.48 27.45 8.65
N GLY A 116 0.34 26.85 8.30
CA GLY A 116 -0.90 27.56 8.11
C GLY A 116 -1.43 28.21 9.38
N LEU A 117 -1.27 27.54 10.54
CA LEU A 117 -1.71 28.08 11.82
C LEU A 117 -0.88 29.26 12.31
N TYR A 118 0.45 29.21 12.08
CA TYR A 118 1.39 30.18 12.65
C TYR A 118 1.91 31.19 11.63
N GLY A 119 1.41 31.19 10.41
CA GLY A 119 1.70 32.21 9.41
C GLY A 119 3.11 32.19 8.85
N THR A 120 3.75 31.04 8.83
CA THR A 120 5.11 30.91 8.28
C THR A 120 5.14 30.78 6.75
#